data_5cf21f0c841bba3dbbb2091cdcb86d8b
#
_entry.id   5cf21f0c841bba3dbbb2091cdcb86d8b
#
_cell.length_a   1.000
_cell.length_b   1.000
_cell.length_c   1.000
_cell.angle_alpha   90.00
_cell.angle_beta   90.00
_cell.angle_gamma   90.00
#
_symmetry.space_group_name_H-M   'P 1'
#
loop_
_entity.id
_entity.type
_entity.pdbx_description
1 polymer ?
#
loop_
_entity_poly.entity_id
_entity_poly.type
_entity_poly.pdbx_seq_one_letter_code
_entity_poly.pdbx_strand_id
1 'polypeptide(L)'
;DFSIKAKNIRNNQHEGNDFGDFVKVLKGKLIRELYTLQMLSAYHLAFAQNACNFSVPGSGKTSIVYGAYAYLNSLPPEHNKFVDRLLVVGPIASFAPWEIEYKECFGHSTTIRRMVGVDARNRMLHFYSSERTEITLISYQSLAASQKDVVTFLKREKVMVVLDEAHKIKNVDGGLWSESHLSSAPYARSRVILTGTPAPNGYQDLFNLYRFVWPQKRIIRFPVHYLINLSTDRTASAKEKVKELVDDISPFFMRIKKSDLNLPEPIYHPPKLVEMGKTQQIIYDYIERKYIDYFEKEASIGGFTEKLKSAKLIRLIQCATNPNLLNKPLDDYLSEIGISSSLGIDDREIMQMIKGYYKEEIPAKYIEIAQLIKNIISRKGPDGKVVVWAIHICNMHDLQCYLHSQGIPSELLYGAVPNEEDDTDDNIITREKIIRQFLFCKLAHNVIIANPFAVG
;
A
#
# COMPACT_ATOMS: atom_id res chain seq x y z
N ASP A 1 20.61 -24.92 -10.12
CA ASP A 1 19.47 -25.85 -9.99
C ASP A 1 18.13 -25.15 -9.79
N PHE A 2 17.92 -24.43 -8.68
CA PHE A 2 16.66 -23.71 -8.43
C PHE A 2 16.33 -22.68 -9.51
N SER A 3 17.31 -22.01 -10.08
CA SER A 3 17.08 -20.98 -11.07
C SER A 3 16.60 -21.57 -12.41
N ILE A 4 17.11 -22.73 -12.80
CA ILE A 4 16.69 -23.43 -14.02
C ILE A 4 15.25 -23.93 -13.85
N LYS A 5 14.96 -24.58 -12.73
CA LYS A 5 13.62 -25.09 -12.41
C LYS A 5 12.59 -23.95 -12.32
N ALA A 6 12.93 -22.87 -11.64
CA ALA A 6 12.09 -21.69 -11.53
C ALA A 6 11.84 -21.01 -12.89
N LYS A 7 12.85 -20.96 -13.77
CA LYS A 7 12.72 -20.43 -15.14
C LYS A 7 11.82 -21.31 -16.00
N ASN A 8 11.96 -22.64 -15.90
CA ASN A 8 11.11 -23.59 -16.62
C ASN A 8 9.64 -23.45 -16.19
N ILE A 9 9.36 -23.36 -14.90
CA ILE A 9 8.01 -23.15 -14.38
C ILE A 9 7.42 -21.86 -14.94
N ARG A 10 8.18 -20.77 -14.91
CA ARG A 10 7.75 -19.48 -15.44
C ARG A 10 7.42 -19.52 -16.93
N ASN A 11 8.16 -20.30 -17.69
CA ASN A 11 7.97 -20.48 -19.13
C ASN A 11 6.95 -21.59 -19.46
N ASN A 12 6.21 -22.08 -18.47
CA ASN A 12 5.28 -23.20 -18.60
C ASN A 12 5.92 -24.49 -19.15
N GLN A 13 7.20 -24.68 -18.85
CA GLN A 13 8.03 -25.84 -19.23
C GLN A 13 8.37 -26.67 -17.99
N HIS A 14 7.39 -26.98 -17.17
CA HIS A 14 7.56 -27.75 -15.94
C HIS A 14 7.38 -29.24 -16.20
N GLU A 15 8.01 -30.05 -15.35
CA GLU A 15 7.82 -31.50 -15.35
C GLU A 15 6.40 -31.85 -14.91
N GLY A 16 5.66 -32.61 -15.70
CA GLY A 16 4.24 -32.88 -15.47
C GLY A 16 3.95 -33.59 -14.15
N ASN A 17 4.85 -34.43 -13.67
CA ASN A 17 4.72 -35.15 -12.40
C ASN A 17 4.80 -34.19 -11.20
N ASP A 18 5.78 -33.30 -11.16
CA ASP A 18 5.95 -32.33 -10.06
C ASP A 18 4.73 -31.41 -9.93
N PHE A 19 4.17 -30.94 -11.05
CA PHE A 19 2.99 -30.11 -11.05
C PHE A 19 1.73 -30.87 -10.65
N GLY A 20 1.59 -32.11 -11.14
CA GLY A 20 0.48 -33.00 -10.77
C GLY A 20 0.45 -33.30 -9.26
N ASP A 21 1.60 -33.60 -8.67
CA ASP A 21 1.74 -33.82 -7.23
C ASP A 21 1.46 -32.55 -6.42
N PHE A 22 1.93 -31.39 -6.89
CA PHE A 22 1.60 -30.10 -6.27
C PHE A 22 0.08 -29.86 -6.25
N VAL A 23 -0.58 -30.03 -7.38
CA VAL A 23 -2.04 -29.85 -7.50
C VAL A 23 -2.80 -30.84 -6.59
N LYS A 24 -2.36 -32.09 -6.55
CA LYS A 24 -2.95 -33.12 -5.68
C LYS A 24 -2.86 -32.74 -4.20
N VAL A 25 -1.71 -32.23 -3.76
CA VAL A 25 -1.52 -31.74 -2.38
C VAL A 25 -2.46 -30.58 -2.08
N LEU A 26 -2.54 -29.60 -2.99
CA LEU A 26 -3.42 -28.45 -2.80
C LEU A 26 -4.90 -28.85 -2.72
N LYS A 27 -5.36 -29.75 -3.58
CA LYS A 27 -6.74 -30.28 -3.52
C LYS A 27 -7.05 -30.99 -2.20
N GLY A 28 -6.04 -31.57 -1.55
CA GLY A 28 -6.21 -32.22 -0.24
C GLY A 28 -6.09 -31.28 0.95
N LYS A 29 -5.53 -30.09 0.79
CA LYS A 29 -5.24 -29.13 1.87
C LYS A 29 -6.10 -27.89 1.84
N LEU A 30 -6.49 -27.42 0.64
CA LEU A 30 -7.27 -26.21 0.46
C LEU A 30 -8.71 -26.59 0.07
N ILE A 31 -9.68 -25.90 0.66
CA ILE A 31 -11.08 -25.98 0.22
C ILE A 31 -11.37 -25.02 -0.94
N ARG A 32 -10.59 -23.92 -1.03
CA ARG A 32 -10.68 -22.94 -2.12
C ARG A 32 -9.79 -23.34 -3.29
N GLU A 33 -10.40 -23.47 -4.45
CA GLU A 33 -9.64 -23.71 -5.67
C GLU A 33 -8.93 -22.42 -6.13
N LEU A 34 -7.63 -22.52 -6.37
CA LEU A 34 -6.85 -21.41 -6.92
C LEU A 34 -7.09 -21.29 -8.44
N TYR A 35 -7.26 -20.08 -8.93
CA TYR A 35 -7.29 -19.83 -10.38
C TYR A 35 -5.97 -20.25 -11.04
N THR A 36 -6.01 -20.53 -12.33
CA THR A 36 -4.85 -21.06 -13.08
C THR A 36 -3.56 -20.26 -12.88
N LEU A 37 -3.63 -18.93 -12.97
CA LEU A 37 -2.45 -18.08 -12.77
C LEU A 37 -2.00 -18.02 -11.31
N GLN A 38 -2.92 -18.12 -10.36
CA GLN A 38 -2.61 -18.24 -8.94
C GLN A 38 -1.92 -19.58 -8.66
N MET A 39 -2.44 -20.67 -9.22
CA MET A 39 -1.87 -22.00 -9.12
C MET A 39 -0.43 -22.05 -9.63
N LEU A 40 -0.18 -21.50 -10.83
CA LEU A 40 1.17 -21.42 -11.42
C LEU A 40 2.11 -20.56 -10.56
N SER A 41 1.60 -19.44 -10.03
CA SER A 41 2.38 -18.57 -9.15
C SER A 41 2.71 -19.23 -7.82
N ALA A 42 1.77 -19.98 -7.23
CA ALA A 42 1.99 -20.75 -6.00
C ALA A 42 2.99 -21.86 -6.21
N TYR A 43 2.88 -22.58 -7.33
CA TYR A 43 3.84 -23.60 -7.74
C TYR A 43 5.25 -23.03 -7.89
N HIS A 44 5.37 -21.87 -8.55
CA HIS A 44 6.65 -21.18 -8.69
C HIS A 44 7.25 -20.81 -7.31
N LEU A 45 6.47 -20.23 -6.39
CA LEU A 45 6.95 -19.88 -5.04
C LEU A 45 7.43 -21.12 -4.27
N ALA A 46 6.69 -22.22 -4.33
CA ALA A 46 7.05 -23.46 -3.65
C ALA A 46 8.33 -24.10 -4.18
N PHE A 47 8.52 -24.10 -5.50
CA PHE A 47 9.64 -24.77 -6.14
C PHE A 47 10.89 -23.90 -6.30
N ALA A 48 10.73 -22.59 -6.45
CA ALA A 48 11.83 -21.63 -6.36
C ALA A 48 12.32 -21.42 -4.93
N GLN A 49 11.53 -21.77 -3.92
CA GLN A 49 11.77 -21.63 -2.47
C GLN A 49 11.91 -20.18 -2.00
N ASN A 50 12.61 -19.35 -2.77
CA ASN A 50 12.84 -17.94 -2.48
C ASN A 50 12.57 -17.15 -3.75
N ALA A 51 11.45 -16.43 -3.78
CA ALA A 51 11.01 -15.74 -4.98
C ALA A 51 10.14 -14.51 -4.67
N CYS A 52 9.93 -13.72 -5.70
CA CYS A 52 9.09 -12.54 -5.66
C CYS A 52 7.77 -12.81 -6.40
N ASN A 53 6.68 -12.25 -5.91
CA ASN A 53 5.44 -12.14 -6.64
C ASN A 53 5.12 -10.65 -6.86
N PHE A 54 5.27 -10.21 -8.09
CA PHE A 54 5.07 -8.82 -8.53
C PHE A 54 3.69 -8.60 -9.17
N SER A 55 2.73 -9.41 -8.75
CA SER A 55 1.36 -9.34 -9.27
C SER A 55 0.63 -8.10 -8.75
N VAL A 56 -0.27 -7.58 -9.57
CA VAL A 56 -1.07 -6.40 -9.24
C VAL A 56 -1.97 -6.62 -8.02
N PRO A 57 -2.40 -5.56 -7.32
CA PRO A 57 -3.45 -5.67 -6.31
C PRO A 57 -4.70 -6.37 -6.86
N GLY A 58 -5.36 -7.18 -6.03
CA GLY A 58 -6.52 -7.97 -6.43
C GLY A 58 -6.21 -9.28 -7.17
N SER A 59 -4.94 -9.60 -7.45
CA SER A 59 -4.54 -10.88 -8.08
C SER A 59 -4.62 -12.10 -7.13
N GLY A 60 -4.90 -11.89 -5.84
CA GLY A 60 -4.93 -12.94 -4.83
C GLY A 60 -3.53 -13.37 -4.36
N LYS A 61 -2.62 -12.42 -4.15
CA LYS A 61 -1.24 -12.70 -3.68
C LYS A 61 -1.24 -13.51 -2.38
N THR A 62 -2.16 -13.25 -1.47
CA THR A 62 -2.31 -13.99 -0.20
C THR A 62 -2.67 -15.45 -0.44
N SER A 63 -3.67 -15.72 -1.28
CA SER A 63 -4.05 -17.10 -1.68
C SER A 63 -2.89 -17.84 -2.35
N ILE A 64 -2.10 -17.13 -3.19
CA ILE A 64 -0.91 -17.68 -3.84
C ILE A 64 0.12 -18.13 -2.79
N VAL A 65 0.36 -17.32 -1.77
CA VAL A 65 1.29 -17.68 -0.68
C VAL A 65 0.75 -18.85 0.12
N TYR A 66 -0.54 -18.87 0.45
CA TYR A 66 -1.14 -20.01 1.15
C TYR A 66 -1.08 -21.30 0.34
N GLY A 67 -1.22 -21.24 -0.99
CA GLY A 67 -0.98 -22.38 -1.85
C GLY A 67 0.45 -22.90 -1.76
N ALA A 68 1.45 -22.03 -1.84
CA ALA A 68 2.84 -22.40 -1.67
C ALA A 68 3.13 -22.94 -0.25
N TYR A 69 2.60 -22.30 0.79
CA TYR A 69 2.73 -22.72 2.18
C TYR A 69 2.11 -24.10 2.41
N ALA A 70 0.90 -24.34 1.92
CA ALA A 70 0.22 -25.63 2.04
C ALA A 70 1.06 -26.79 1.49
N TYR A 71 1.69 -26.58 0.33
CA TYR A 71 2.59 -27.58 -0.25
C TYR A 71 3.87 -27.76 0.58
N LEU A 72 4.55 -26.67 0.93
CA LEU A 72 5.81 -26.73 1.69
C LEU A 72 5.61 -27.32 3.10
N ASN A 73 4.47 -27.04 3.72
CA ASN A 73 4.08 -27.61 5.01
C ASN A 73 3.70 -29.10 4.94
N SER A 74 3.34 -29.61 3.76
CA SER A 74 3.03 -31.02 3.56
C SER A 74 4.26 -31.92 3.34
N LEU A 75 5.43 -31.30 3.14
CA LEU A 75 6.68 -32.04 2.96
C LEU A 75 7.12 -32.72 4.28
N PRO A 76 7.90 -33.79 4.23
CA PRO A 76 8.49 -34.38 5.43
C PRO A 76 9.29 -33.33 6.24
N PRO A 77 9.25 -33.38 7.59
CA PRO A 77 9.96 -32.40 8.42
C PRO A 77 11.47 -32.31 8.17
N GLU A 78 12.09 -33.40 7.68
CA GLU A 78 13.52 -33.45 7.32
C GLU A 78 13.81 -32.79 5.98
N HIS A 79 12.79 -32.58 5.16
CA HIS A 79 12.97 -32.00 3.83
C HIS A 79 13.51 -30.57 3.94
N ASN A 80 14.49 -30.22 3.11
CA ASN A 80 15.18 -28.92 3.15
C ASN A 80 14.28 -27.72 2.86
N LYS A 81 13.12 -27.93 2.23
CA LYS A 81 12.13 -26.88 1.94
C LYS A 81 10.95 -26.88 2.92
N PHE A 82 10.86 -27.85 3.82
CA PHE A 82 9.75 -27.90 4.78
C PHE A 82 9.68 -26.62 5.62
N VAL A 83 8.47 -26.11 5.77
CA VAL A 83 8.14 -24.98 6.66
C VAL A 83 6.93 -25.33 7.51
N ASP A 84 6.95 -24.94 8.76
CA ASP A 84 5.86 -25.20 9.70
C ASP A 84 5.25 -23.92 10.30
N ARG A 85 5.82 -22.77 9.96
CA ARG A 85 5.37 -21.46 10.44
C ARG A 85 5.47 -20.42 9.36
N LEU A 86 4.60 -19.41 9.45
CA LEU A 86 4.54 -18.27 8.56
C LEU A 86 4.76 -16.97 9.36
N LEU A 87 5.74 -16.17 8.99
CA LEU A 87 5.95 -14.82 9.49
C LEU A 87 5.65 -13.84 8.37
N VAL A 88 4.53 -13.13 8.49
CA VAL A 88 4.14 -12.08 7.54
C VAL A 88 4.53 -10.72 8.08
N VAL A 89 5.34 -10.02 7.32
CA VAL A 89 5.75 -8.64 7.60
C VAL A 89 5.04 -7.73 6.61
N GLY A 90 4.22 -6.81 7.11
CA GLY A 90 3.43 -5.96 6.23
C GLY A 90 2.82 -4.75 6.91
N PRO A 91 2.08 -3.93 6.16
CA PRO A 91 1.28 -2.88 6.75
C PRO A 91 0.18 -3.48 7.64
N ILE A 92 -0.17 -2.80 8.73
CA ILE A 92 -1.20 -3.27 9.68
C ILE A 92 -2.54 -3.54 8.96
N ALA A 93 -2.88 -2.69 7.99
CA ALA A 93 -4.11 -2.85 7.20
C ALA A 93 -4.19 -4.16 6.38
N SER A 94 -3.06 -4.86 6.17
CA SER A 94 -3.07 -6.17 5.49
C SER A 94 -3.33 -7.35 6.43
N PHE A 95 -3.35 -7.17 7.73
CA PHE A 95 -3.40 -8.28 8.68
C PHE A 95 -4.75 -9.02 8.67
N ALA A 96 -5.86 -8.30 8.75
CA ALA A 96 -7.19 -8.92 8.64
C ALA A 96 -7.40 -9.65 7.31
N PRO A 97 -7.03 -9.10 6.14
CA PRO A 97 -6.99 -9.87 4.90
C PRO A 97 -6.22 -11.19 4.98
N TRP A 98 -5.07 -11.25 5.66
CA TRP A 98 -4.33 -12.50 5.85
C TRP A 98 -5.11 -13.52 6.67
N GLU A 99 -5.76 -13.11 7.75
CA GLU A 99 -6.56 -13.99 8.62
C GLU A 99 -7.83 -14.52 7.93
N ILE A 100 -8.56 -13.62 7.27
CA ILE A 100 -9.77 -13.96 6.52
C ILE A 100 -9.44 -14.95 5.40
N GLU A 101 -8.41 -14.65 4.62
CA GLU A 101 -8.00 -15.45 3.49
C GLU A 101 -7.50 -16.85 3.91
N TYR A 102 -6.87 -16.97 5.11
CA TYR A 102 -6.50 -18.29 5.64
C TYR A 102 -7.75 -19.16 5.82
N LYS A 103 -8.75 -18.62 6.50
CA LYS A 103 -10.01 -19.35 6.73
C LYS A 103 -10.72 -19.72 5.44
N GLU A 104 -10.69 -18.82 4.45
CA GLU A 104 -11.28 -19.08 3.13
C GLU A 104 -10.50 -20.13 2.33
N CYS A 105 -9.18 -20.15 2.43
CA CYS A 105 -8.36 -21.13 1.73
C CYS A 105 -8.40 -22.50 2.37
N PHE A 106 -8.30 -22.59 3.70
CA PHE A 106 -8.16 -23.87 4.42
C PHE A 106 -9.47 -24.40 5.03
N GLY A 107 -10.51 -23.57 5.12
CA GLY A 107 -11.82 -23.95 5.69
C GLY A 107 -11.88 -24.04 7.21
N HIS A 108 -10.80 -23.73 7.89
CA HIS A 108 -10.71 -23.70 9.35
C HIS A 108 -9.84 -22.54 9.82
N SER A 109 -9.96 -22.17 11.07
CA SER A 109 -9.09 -21.19 11.72
C SER A 109 -7.80 -21.85 12.20
N THR A 110 -6.73 -21.08 12.33
CA THR A 110 -5.47 -21.50 12.93
C THR A 110 -5.02 -20.54 14.03
N THR A 111 -3.90 -20.84 14.67
CA THR A 111 -3.29 -19.95 15.66
C THR A 111 -2.57 -18.80 14.95
N ILE A 112 -3.18 -17.62 14.99
CA ILE A 112 -2.64 -16.39 14.42
C ILE A 112 -2.37 -15.40 15.56
N ARG A 113 -1.23 -14.70 15.50
CA ARG A 113 -0.92 -13.66 16.46
C ARG A 113 -0.43 -12.40 15.77
N ARG A 114 -1.11 -11.29 16.07
CA ARG A 114 -0.71 -9.94 15.63
C ARG A 114 0.28 -9.36 16.62
N MET A 115 1.40 -8.79 16.12
CA MET A 115 2.43 -8.12 16.92
C MET A 115 2.27 -6.58 16.87
N VAL A 116 1.03 -6.10 16.89
CA VAL A 116 0.67 -4.67 16.89
C VAL A 116 0.11 -4.31 18.25
N GLY A 117 0.40 -3.09 18.75
CA GLY A 117 -0.01 -2.68 20.10
C GLY A 117 0.68 -3.44 21.24
N VAL A 118 1.47 -4.45 20.92
CA VAL A 118 2.17 -5.33 21.88
C VAL A 118 3.47 -4.65 22.32
N ASP A 119 3.69 -4.57 23.62
CA ASP A 119 4.94 -4.04 24.18
C ASP A 119 6.16 -4.93 23.85
N ALA A 120 7.35 -4.39 24.01
CA ALA A 120 8.61 -5.07 23.67
C ALA A 120 8.80 -6.40 24.41
N ARG A 121 8.38 -6.48 25.69
CA ARG A 121 8.51 -7.69 26.51
C ARG A 121 7.60 -8.80 26.01
N ASN A 122 6.35 -8.48 25.71
CA ASN A 122 5.39 -9.45 25.21
C ASN A 122 5.74 -9.92 23.79
N ARG A 123 6.28 -9.03 22.92
CA ARG A 123 6.83 -9.45 21.64
C ARG A 123 8.00 -10.42 21.80
N MET A 124 8.95 -10.11 22.70
CA MET A 124 10.05 -11.00 23.02
C MET A 124 9.53 -12.37 23.51
N LEU A 125 8.62 -12.39 24.47
CA LEU A 125 8.03 -13.62 25.00
C LEU A 125 7.40 -14.48 23.91
N HIS A 126 6.71 -13.88 22.94
CA HIS A 126 6.14 -14.60 21.79
C HIS A 126 7.21 -15.33 20.98
N PHE A 127 8.32 -14.66 20.64
CA PHE A 127 9.40 -15.27 19.85
C PHE A 127 10.20 -16.34 20.61
N TYR A 128 10.16 -16.34 21.93
CA TYR A 128 10.80 -17.37 22.78
C TYR A 128 9.81 -18.44 23.28
N SER A 129 8.51 -18.25 23.08
CA SER A 129 7.49 -19.20 23.54
C SER A 129 7.66 -20.57 22.88
N SER A 130 7.33 -21.60 23.64
CA SER A 130 7.13 -22.97 23.15
C SER A 130 5.74 -23.17 22.56
N GLU A 131 4.79 -22.27 22.79
CA GLU A 131 3.47 -22.32 22.16
C GLU A 131 3.59 -22.20 20.65
N ARG A 132 2.94 -23.12 19.96
CA ARG A 132 2.96 -23.17 18.51
C ARG A 132 1.97 -22.16 17.94
N THR A 133 2.47 -21.01 17.51
CA THR A 133 1.71 -20.09 16.68
C THR A 133 2.06 -20.35 15.22
N GLU A 134 1.08 -20.67 14.40
CA GLU A 134 1.30 -21.00 12.98
C GLU A 134 1.60 -19.75 12.17
N ILE A 135 0.86 -18.65 12.39
CA ILE A 135 1.02 -17.39 11.66
C ILE A 135 1.32 -16.25 12.63
N THR A 136 2.41 -15.57 12.41
CA THR A 136 2.73 -14.31 13.10
C THR A 136 2.65 -13.15 12.11
N LEU A 137 1.85 -12.12 12.44
CA LEU A 137 1.67 -10.90 11.67
C LEU A 137 2.40 -9.76 12.38
N ILE A 138 3.37 -9.12 11.72
CA ILE A 138 4.21 -8.09 12.32
C ILE A 138 4.42 -6.92 11.35
N SER A 139 4.44 -5.69 11.85
CA SER A 139 4.76 -4.53 11.03
C SER A 139 6.26 -4.42 10.76
N TYR A 140 6.65 -3.73 9.68
CA TYR A 140 8.05 -3.43 9.36
C TYR A 140 8.78 -2.76 10.53
N GLN A 141 8.12 -1.83 11.20
CA GLN A 141 8.67 -1.12 12.36
C GLN A 141 8.85 -2.05 13.56
N SER A 142 7.84 -2.87 13.87
CA SER A 142 7.88 -3.80 15.00
C SER A 142 8.94 -4.89 14.82
N LEU A 143 9.12 -5.39 13.59
CA LEU A 143 10.19 -6.34 13.29
C LEU A 143 11.57 -5.69 13.49
N ALA A 144 11.78 -4.46 12.99
CA ALA A 144 13.04 -3.76 13.17
C ALA A 144 13.37 -3.55 14.65
N ALA A 145 12.36 -3.20 15.46
CA ALA A 145 12.52 -3.05 16.92
C ALA A 145 12.81 -4.38 17.66
N SER A 146 12.38 -5.52 17.11
CA SER A 146 12.53 -6.86 17.69
C SER A 146 13.50 -7.75 16.90
N GLN A 147 14.38 -7.17 16.09
CA GLN A 147 15.23 -7.87 15.12
C GLN A 147 16.03 -9.04 15.74
N LYS A 148 16.62 -8.86 16.94
CA LYS A 148 17.39 -9.91 17.61
C LYS A 148 16.53 -11.11 17.99
N ASP A 149 15.33 -10.87 18.48
CA ASP A 149 14.38 -11.90 18.91
C ASP A 149 13.85 -12.67 17.69
N VAL A 150 13.53 -11.94 16.62
CA VAL A 150 13.13 -12.53 15.33
C VAL A 150 14.24 -13.41 14.76
N VAL A 151 15.50 -12.99 14.77
CA VAL A 151 16.63 -13.82 14.31
C VAL A 151 16.76 -15.10 15.14
N THR A 152 16.59 -15.02 16.46
CA THR A 152 16.62 -16.19 17.34
C THR A 152 15.48 -17.16 17.01
N PHE A 153 14.28 -16.62 16.79
CA PHE A 153 13.11 -17.40 16.37
C PHE A 153 13.36 -18.10 15.02
N LEU A 154 13.86 -17.38 14.01
CA LEU A 154 14.14 -17.93 12.67
C LEU A 154 15.24 -19.01 12.68
N LYS A 155 16.19 -18.94 13.62
CA LYS A 155 17.22 -19.97 13.80
C LYS A 155 16.67 -21.27 14.41
N ARG A 156 15.65 -21.15 15.25
CA ARG A 156 15.03 -22.26 15.96
C ARG A 156 13.95 -22.96 15.15
N GLU A 157 13.15 -22.18 14.44
CA GLU A 157 11.94 -22.66 13.75
C GLU A 157 12.11 -22.70 12.23
N LYS A 158 11.30 -23.49 11.55
CA LYS A 158 11.32 -23.60 10.08
C LYS A 158 10.30 -22.63 9.45
N VAL A 159 10.68 -21.38 9.37
CA VAL A 159 9.78 -20.27 9.06
C VAL A 159 9.86 -19.88 7.59
N MET A 160 8.70 -19.73 6.96
CA MET A 160 8.54 -18.98 5.71
C MET A 160 8.30 -17.51 6.05
N VAL A 161 9.20 -16.63 5.64
CA VAL A 161 9.08 -15.18 5.84
C VAL A 161 8.52 -14.55 4.58
N VAL A 162 7.43 -13.81 4.73
CA VAL A 162 6.77 -13.07 3.65
C VAL A 162 6.85 -11.58 3.94
N LEU A 163 7.39 -10.82 3.00
CA LEU A 163 7.33 -9.35 3.04
C LEU A 163 6.18 -8.88 2.12
N ASP A 164 5.11 -8.42 2.74
CA ASP A 164 3.97 -7.85 2.03
C ASP A 164 4.14 -6.35 1.85
N GLU A 165 3.82 -5.82 0.66
CA GLU A 165 4.14 -4.46 0.23
C GLU A 165 5.64 -4.12 0.41
N ALA A 166 6.50 -5.02 -0.07
CA ALA A 166 7.94 -5.03 0.17
C ALA A 166 8.70 -3.82 -0.41
N HIS A 167 8.05 -2.92 -1.15
CA HIS A 167 8.63 -1.64 -1.52
C HIS A 167 9.08 -0.80 -0.30
N LYS A 168 8.66 -1.17 0.92
CA LYS A 168 9.10 -0.53 2.18
C LYS A 168 10.59 -0.74 2.49
N ILE A 169 11.23 -1.80 1.97
CA ILE A 169 12.67 -2.07 2.18
C ILE A 169 13.55 -1.68 0.98
N LYS A 170 13.01 -1.01 -0.03
CA LYS A 170 13.72 -0.67 -1.28
C LYS A 170 14.91 0.26 -1.11
N ASN A 171 14.94 1.07 -0.04
CA ASN A 171 15.97 2.08 0.16
C ASN A 171 17.38 1.45 0.20
N VAL A 172 18.20 1.81 -0.76
CA VAL A 172 19.56 1.27 -0.96
C VAL A 172 20.62 2.06 -0.19
N ASP A 173 20.32 3.28 0.22
CA ASP A 173 21.21 4.13 1.01
C ASP A 173 21.23 3.74 2.50
N GLY A 174 20.55 2.65 2.84
CA GLY A 174 20.40 2.18 4.19
C GLY A 174 19.11 2.69 4.85
N GLY A 175 18.93 2.27 6.08
CA GLY A 175 17.78 2.61 6.90
C GLY A 175 17.44 1.45 7.84
N LEU A 176 16.96 1.78 9.02
CA LEU A 176 16.70 0.81 10.08
C LEU A 176 15.88 -0.40 9.61
N TRP A 177 14.88 -0.15 8.77
CA TRP A 177 14.03 -1.23 8.26
C TRP A 177 14.76 -2.12 7.25
N SER A 178 15.43 -1.52 6.24
CA SER A 178 16.17 -2.30 5.23
C SER A 178 17.23 -3.18 5.88
N GLU A 179 18.04 -2.63 6.78
CA GLU A 179 19.11 -3.34 7.45
C GLU A 179 18.59 -4.48 8.34
N SER A 180 17.54 -4.22 9.13
CA SER A 180 16.95 -5.23 10.02
C SER A 180 16.38 -6.42 9.26
N HIS A 181 15.68 -6.17 8.14
CA HIS A 181 15.10 -7.23 7.32
C HIS A 181 16.17 -8.00 6.57
N LEU A 182 17.15 -7.31 5.97
CA LEU A 182 18.24 -7.96 5.25
C LEU A 182 19.12 -8.82 6.17
N SER A 183 19.37 -8.36 7.41
CA SER A 183 20.14 -9.15 8.39
C SER A 183 19.39 -10.36 8.92
N SER A 184 18.06 -10.34 8.92
CA SER A 184 17.22 -11.48 9.33
C SER A 184 17.05 -12.53 8.23
N ALA A 185 17.14 -12.11 6.97
CA ALA A 185 16.88 -12.93 5.81
C ALA A 185 17.67 -14.26 5.75
N PRO A 186 18.98 -14.34 6.10
CA PRO A 186 19.74 -15.58 6.01
C PRO A 186 19.20 -16.72 6.87
N TYR A 187 18.43 -16.42 7.91
CA TYR A 187 17.94 -17.40 8.89
C TYR A 187 16.53 -17.93 8.55
N ALA A 188 15.83 -17.31 7.60
CA ALA A 188 14.53 -17.78 7.13
C ALA A 188 14.70 -19.06 6.27
N ARG A 189 13.80 -20.04 6.45
CA ARG A 189 13.77 -21.26 5.65
C ARG A 189 13.33 -20.99 4.21
N SER A 190 12.32 -20.16 4.03
CA SER A 190 11.82 -19.67 2.75
C SER A 190 11.56 -18.15 2.84
N ARG A 191 11.79 -17.45 1.75
CA ARG A 191 11.63 -15.98 1.66
C ARG A 191 10.79 -15.64 0.46
N VAL A 192 9.73 -14.87 0.71
CA VAL A 192 8.80 -14.42 -0.32
C VAL A 192 8.65 -12.91 -0.25
N ILE A 193 8.65 -12.28 -1.40
CA ILE A 193 8.37 -10.86 -1.57
C ILE A 193 7.07 -10.70 -2.35
N LEU A 194 6.17 -9.87 -1.79
CA LEU A 194 4.93 -9.46 -2.45
C LEU A 194 4.95 -7.95 -2.65
N THR A 195 4.78 -7.50 -3.87
CA THR A 195 4.56 -6.08 -4.20
C THR A 195 4.00 -5.92 -5.60
N GLY A 196 3.00 -5.05 -5.76
CA GLY A 196 2.50 -4.66 -7.08
C GLY A 196 3.41 -3.64 -7.80
N THR A 197 4.27 -2.96 -7.05
CA THR A 197 5.15 -1.88 -7.52
C THR A 197 6.61 -2.15 -7.13
N PRO A 198 7.31 -3.08 -7.81
CA PRO A 198 8.66 -3.50 -7.40
C PRO A 198 9.74 -2.43 -7.60
N ALA A 199 9.56 -1.51 -8.54
CA ALA A 199 10.56 -0.50 -8.92
C ALA A 199 9.90 0.88 -9.16
N PRO A 200 9.25 1.50 -8.16
CA PRO A 200 8.53 2.75 -8.35
C PRO A 200 9.45 3.95 -8.65
N ASN A 201 10.68 3.95 -8.17
CA ASN A 201 11.65 5.03 -8.40
C ASN A 201 12.73 4.67 -9.43
N GLY A 202 12.79 3.41 -9.85
CA GLY A 202 13.79 2.93 -10.82
C GLY A 202 14.37 1.57 -10.46
N TYR A 203 15.27 1.07 -11.28
CA TYR A 203 15.81 -0.30 -11.14
C TYR A 203 16.60 -0.53 -9.85
N GLN A 204 17.12 0.51 -9.21
CA GLN A 204 17.79 0.42 -7.91
C GLN A 204 16.88 -0.13 -6.81
N ASP A 205 15.57 0.10 -6.90
CA ASP A 205 14.60 -0.40 -5.91
C ASP A 205 14.59 -1.93 -5.83
N LEU A 206 14.95 -2.62 -6.92
CA LEU A 206 15.02 -4.08 -6.98
C LEU A 206 16.19 -4.65 -6.16
N PHE A 207 17.24 -3.87 -5.92
CA PHE A 207 18.50 -4.37 -5.36
C PHE A 207 18.29 -5.02 -3.99
N ASN A 208 17.64 -4.34 -3.06
CA ASN A 208 17.39 -4.86 -1.72
C ASN A 208 16.34 -5.98 -1.71
N LEU A 209 15.38 -5.97 -2.63
CA LEU A 209 14.40 -7.04 -2.75
C LEU A 209 15.10 -8.37 -3.07
N TYR A 210 16.01 -8.37 -4.03
CA TYR A 210 16.76 -9.60 -4.40
C TYR A 210 17.83 -9.98 -3.37
N ARG A 211 18.40 -9.02 -2.64
CA ARG A 211 19.27 -9.31 -1.47
C ARG A 211 18.51 -9.99 -0.34
N PHE A 212 17.25 -9.63 -0.13
CA PHE A 212 16.41 -10.33 0.85
C PHE A 212 16.10 -11.76 0.40
N VAL A 213 15.66 -11.94 -0.84
CA VAL A 213 15.30 -13.27 -1.37
C VAL A 213 16.49 -14.23 -1.40
N TRP A 214 17.64 -13.75 -1.85
CA TRP A 214 18.89 -14.55 -1.94
C TRP A 214 20.07 -13.83 -1.27
N PRO A 215 20.15 -13.77 0.08
CA PRO A 215 21.16 -12.98 0.80
C PRO A 215 22.60 -13.46 0.57
N GLN A 216 22.80 -14.73 0.22
CA GLN A 216 24.11 -15.32 -0.01
C GLN A 216 24.52 -15.33 -1.49
N LYS A 217 23.65 -14.86 -2.39
CA LYS A 217 23.91 -14.84 -3.83
C LYS A 217 23.62 -13.47 -4.42
N ARG A 218 24.53 -12.98 -5.21
CA ARG A 218 24.33 -11.72 -5.95
C ARG A 218 23.53 -12.00 -7.22
N ILE A 219 22.21 -11.95 -7.13
CA ILE A 219 21.31 -12.13 -8.29
C ILE A 219 21.45 -10.95 -9.24
N ILE A 220 21.34 -9.73 -8.76
CA ILE A 220 21.57 -8.53 -9.56
C ILE A 220 23.06 -8.25 -9.59
N ARG A 221 23.67 -8.37 -10.78
CA ARG A 221 25.12 -8.20 -10.98
C ARG A 221 25.54 -6.73 -11.02
N PHE A 222 24.63 -5.85 -11.40
CA PHE A 222 24.88 -4.42 -11.51
C PHE A 222 25.01 -3.74 -10.13
N PRO A 223 25.93 -2.80 -9.94
CA PRO A 223 26.01 -1.99 -8.73
C PRO A 223 24.87 -0.95 -8.70
N VAL A 224 24.52 -0.47 -7.50
CA VAL A 224 23.38 0.42 -7.28
C VAL A 224 23.44 1.70 -8.13
N HIS A 225 24.59 2.37 -8.17
CA HIS A 225 24.76 3.59 -8.95
C HIS A 225 24.50 3.37 -10.45
N TYR A 226 24.86 2.20 -10.96
CA TYR A 226 24.60 1.84 -12.35
C TYR A 226 23.11 1.61 -12.62
N LEU A 227 22.39 1.00 -11.68
CA LEU A 227 20.93 0.82 -11.76
C LEU A 227 20.18 2.15 -11.76
N ILE A 228 20.65 3.13 -10.99
CA ILE A 228 20.11 4.51 -11.00
C ILE A 228 20.27 5.11 -12.41
N ASN A 229 21.45 5.02 -12.99
CA ASN A 229 21.72 5.55 -14.33
C ASN A 229 20.87 4.85 -15.40
N LEU A 230 20.74 3.50 -15.33
CA LEU A 230 19.89 2.73 -16.25
C LEU A 230 18.43 3.15 -16.20
N SER A 231 17.96 3.68 -15.08
CA SER A 231 16.55 4.10 -14.92
C SER A 231 16.20 5.34 -15.75
N THR A 232 17.20 6.17 -16.06
CA THR A 232 17.05 7.42 -16.82
C THR A 232 17.61 7.36 -18.23
N ASP A 233 18.56 6.45 -18.49
CA ASP A 233 19.22 6.30 -19.78
C ASP A 233 18.28 5.65 -20.81
N ARG A 234 18.18 6.26 -22.01
CA ARG A 234 17.33 5.79 -23.13
C ARG A 234 18.12 5.23 -24.30
N THR A 235 19.43 5.10 -24.19
CA THR A 235 20.29 4.61 -25.26
C THR A 235 20.02 3.14 -25.61
N ALA A 236 20.47 2.73 -26.81
CA ALA A 236 20.36 1.31 -27.22
C ALA A 236 21.16 0.39 -26.29
N SER A 237 22.34 0.82 -25.85
CA SER A 237 23.19 0.09 -24.91
C SER A 237 22.48 -0.08 -23.55
N ALA A 238 21.79 0.96 -23.04
CA ALA A 238 21.03 0.85 -21.80
C ALA A 238 19.88 -0.18 -21.91
N LYS A 239 19.18 -0.22 -23.05
CA LYS A 239 18.14 -1.23 -23.30
C LYS A 239 18.67 -2.65 -23.28
N GLU A 240 19.86 -2.88 -23.80
CA GLU A 240 20.52 -4.19 -23.75
C GLU A 240 20.86 -4.57 -22.31
N LYS A 241 21.41 -3.62 -21.52
CA LYS A 241 21.69 -3.85 -20.09
C LYS A 241 20.44 -4.08 -19.25
N VAL A 242 19.33 -3.41 -19.57
CA VAL A 242 18.01 -3.70 -18.94
C VAL A 242 17.57 -5.13 -19.27
N LYS A 243 17.80 -5.60 -20.49
CA LYS A 243 17.51 -7.00 -20.86
C LYS A 243 18.36 -7.98 -20.05
N GLU A 244 19.66 -7.75 -19.90
CA GLU A 244 20.54 -8.54 -19.03
C GLU A 244 20.03 -8.56 -17.57
N LEU A 245 19.62 -7.40 -17.03
CA LEU A 245 19.04 -7.31 -15.69
C LEU A 245 17.76 -8.16 -15.57
N VAL A 246 16.86 -8.06 -16.56
CA VAL A 246 15.63 -8.87 -16.57
C VAL A 246 15.95 -10.36 -16.67
N ASP A 247 16.93 -10.76 -17.45
CA ASP A 247 17.36 -12.16 -17.57
C ASP A 247 17.93 -12.69 -16.24
N ASP A 248 18.70 -11.87 -15.50
CA ASP A 248 19.22 -12.22 -14.18
C ASP A 248 18.11 -12.49 -13.16
N ILE A 249 17.10 -11.63 -13.12
CA ILE A 249 16.04 -11.69 -12.10
C ILE A 249 14.85 -12.57 -12.51
N SER A 250 14.68 -12.82 -13.80
CA SER A 250 13.48 -13.49 -14.33
C SER A 250 13.17 -14.85 -13.73
N PRO A 251 14.14 -15.71 -13.37
CA PRO A 251 13.83 -16.98 -12.74
C PRO A 251 13.13 -16.86 -11.37
N PHE A 252 13.31 -15.74 -10.69
CA PHE A 252 12.93 -15.57 -9.30
C PHE A 252 11.72 -14.65 -9.09
N PHE A 253 10.93 -14.36 -10.13
CA PHE A 253 9.66 -13.66 -9.95
C PHE A 253 8.56 -14.16 -10.88
N MET A 254 7.33 -14.10 -10.38
CA MET A 254 6.10 -14.19 -11.17
C MET A 254 5.36 -12.86 -11.12
N ARG A 255 4.61 -12.56 -12.19
CA ARG A 255 3.83 -11.34 -12.29
C ARG A 255 2.54 -11.62 -13.05
N ILE A 256 1.41 -11.44 -12.37
CA ILE A 256 0.09 -11.37 -12.99
C ILE A 256 -0.20 -9.90 -13.26
N LYS A 257 -0.46 -9.53 -14.50
CA LYS A 257 -0.80 -8.18 -14.91
C LYS A 257 -2.31 -7.95 -14.77
N LYS A 258 -2.73 -6.70 -14.79
CA LYS A 258 -4.15 -6.35 -14.76
C LYS A 258 -4.91 -6.92 -15.98
N SER A 259 -4.27 -6.94 -17.16
CA SER A 259 -4.79 -7.57 -18.36
C SER A 259 -5.06 -9.07 -18.23
N ASP A 260 -4.33 -9.77 -17.36
CA ASP A 260 -4.43 -11.22 -17.21
C ASP A 260 -5.61 -11.63 -16.30
N LEU A 261 -6.23 -10.66 -15.60
CA LEU A 261 -7.32 -10.90 -14.65
C LEU A 261 -8.70 -10.88 -15.30
N ASN A 262 -8.80 -10.62 -16.62
CA ASN A 262 -10.06 -10.48 -17.34
C ASN A 262 -11.09 -9.57 -16.65
N LEU A 263 -10.61 -8.53 -15.96
CA LEU A 263 -11.45 -7.54 -15.32
C LEU A 263 -12.03 -6.59 -16.36
N PRO A 264 -13.25 -6.07 -16.13
CA PRO A 264 -13.79 -5.02 -16.98
C PRO A 264 -12.82 -3.83 -17.04
N GLU A 265 -12.67 -3.25 -18.20
CA GLU A 265 -11.87 -2.04 -18.39
C GLU A 265 -12.46 -0.89 -17.55
N PRO A 266 -11.62 -0.14 -16.80
CA PRO A 266 -12.09 1.04 -16.09
C PRO A 266 -12.52 2.13 -17.09
N ILE A 267 -13.68 2.73 -16.85
CA ILE A 267 -14.14 3.87 -17.63
C ILE A 267 -13.54 5.13 -17.02
N TYR A 268 -12.68 5.80 -17.78
CA TYR A 268 -12.11 7.09 -17.39
C TYR A 268 -12.98 8.22 -17.94
N HIS A 269 -13.57 9.00 -17.03
CA HIS A 269 -14.26 10.21 -17.42
C HIS A 269 -13.29 11.40 -17.48
N PRO A 270 -13.48 12.34 -18.40
CA PRO A 270 -12.68 13.57 -18.41
C PRO A 270 -12.91 14.37 -17.12
N PRO A 271 -11.91 15.15 -16.67
CA PRO A 271 -12.08 16.02 -15.52
C PRO A 271 -13.29 16.95 -15.71
N LYS A 272 -14.16 17.02 -14.71
CA LYS A 272 -15.27 17.96 -14.70
C LYS A 272 -14.80 19.29 -14.13
N LEU A 273 -14.84 20.33 -14.95
CA LEU A 273 -14.56 21.68 -14.53
C LEU A 273 -15.78 22.23 -13.79
N VAL A 274 -15.54 22.85 -12.65
CA VAL A 274 -16.58 23.43 -11.80
C VAL A 274 -16.24 24.91 -11.61
N GLU A 275 -17.16 25.79 -11.99
CA GLU A 275 -16.99 27.22 -11.76
C GLU A 275 -17.10 27.54 -10.27
N MET A 276 -16.22 28.41 -9.80
CA MET A 276 -16.25 28.86 -8.40
C MET A 276 -17.45 29.76 -8.17
N GLY A 277 -17.97 29.73 -6.97
CA GLY A 277 -18.97 30.72 -6.54
C GLY A 277 -18.37 32.12 -6.42
N LYS A 278 -19.20 33.13 -6.29
CA LYS A 278 -18.74 34.54 -6.30
C LYS A 278 -17.74 34.84 -5.19
N THR A 279 -18.07 34.48 -3.96
CA THR A 279 -17.20 34.72 -2.80
C THR A 279 -15.89 33.91 -2.90
N GLN A 280 -15.99 32.66 -3.32
CA GLN A 280 -14.82 31.80 -3.58
C GLN A 280 -13.91 32.40 -4.66
N GLN A 281 -14.47 32.90 -5.74
CA GLN A 281 -13.71 33.51 -6.84
C GLN A 281 -12.98 34.77 -6.37
N ILE A 282 -13.64 35.67 -5.59
CA ILE A 282 -13.01 36.87 -5.06
C ILE A 282 -11.80 36.54 -4.18
N ILE A 283 -11.93 35.52 -3.31
CA ILE A 283 -10.84 35.08 -2.43
C ILE A 283 -9.70 34.46 -3.29
N TYR A 284 -10.05 33.68 -4.29
CA TYR A 284 -9.07 33.05 -5.19
C TYR A 284 -8.27 34.09 -5.98
N ASP A 285 -8.94 35.06 -6.62
CA ASP A 285 -8.34 36.13 -7.40
C ASP A 285 -7.43 37.02 -6.55
N TYR A 286 -7.82 37.30 -5.29
CA TYR A 286 -6.96 38.03 -4.35
C TYR A 286 -5.66 37.28 -4.06
N ILE A 287 -5.74 35.95 -3.77
CA ILE A 287 -4.60 35.12 -3.49
C ILE A 287 -3.69 35.02 -4.73
N GLU A 288 -4.29 34.85 -5.91
CA GLU A 288 -3.57 34.75 -7.17
C GLU A 288 -2.79 36.03 -7.48
N ARG A 289 -3.45 37.21 -7.42
CA ARG A 289 -2.79 38.52 -7.64
C ARG A 289 -1.67 38.78 -6.65
N LYS A 290 -1.91 38.56 -5.36
CA LYS A 290 -0.89 38.70 -4.33
C LYS A 290 0.33 37.83 -4.61
N TYR A 291 0.15 36.67 -5.23
CA TYR A 291 1.25 35.79 -5.60
C TYR A 291 1.97 36.21 -6.87
N ILE A 292 1.25 36.72 -7.86
CA ILE A 292 1.86 37.30 -9.08
C ILE A 292 2.74 38.48 -8.70
N ASP A 293 2.22 39.47 -7.96
CA ASP A 293 2.96 40.63 -7.48
C ASP A 293 4.23 40.26 -6.70
N TYR A 294 4.15 39.21 -5.92
CA TYR A 294 5.29 38.70 -5.16
C TYR A 294 6.36 38.06 -6.07
N PHE A 295 5.95 37.31 -7.10
CA PHE A 295 6.88 36.70 -8.06
C PHE A 295 7.60 37.74 -8.91
N GLU A 296 6.93 38.80 -9.32
CA GLU A 296 7.53 39.88 -10.09
C GLU A 296 8.60 40.64 -9.29
N LYS A 297 8.37 40.84 -7.99
CA LYS A 297 9.32 41.47 -7.08
C LYS A 297 10.53 40.62 -6.74
N GLU A 298 10.36 39.28 -6.60
CA GLU A 298 11.44 38.35 -6.24
C GLU A 298 12.22 37.81 -7.44
N ALA A 299 11.75 37.96 -8.66
CA ALA A 299 12.53 37.59 -9.86
C ALA A 299 13.90 38.32 -9.95
N SER A 300 14.05 39.38 -9.16
CA SER A 300 15.28 40.15 -9.01
C SER A 300 16.22 39.68 -7.89
N ILE A 301 15.85 38.72 -7.03
CA ILE A 301 16.64 38.27 -5.87
C ILE A 301 16.69 36.73 -5.86
N GLY A 302 17.77 36.19 -6.46
CA GLY A 302 17.92 34.75 -6.63
C GLY A 302 17.97 33.92 -5.34
N GLY A 303 17.29 32.79 -5.28
CA GLY A 303 17.66 31.66 -4.46
C GLY A 303 16.61 30.95 -3.58
N PHE A 304 15.34 31.41 -3.44
CA PHE A 304 14.37 30.80 -2.51
C PHE A 304 13.15 30.14 -3.20
N THR A 305 13.22 29.86 -4.47
CA THR A 305 12.06 29.85 -5.37
C THR A 305 11.17 28.61 -5.37
N GLU A 306 11.68 27.37 -5.22
CA GLU A 306 10.83 26.17 -5.41
C GLU A 306 9.89 25.85 -4.23
N LYS A 307 10.40 25.92 -3.00
CA LYS A 307 9.60 25.63 -1.79
C LYS A 307 8.47 26.65 -1.60
N LEU A 308 8.76 27.91 -1.88
CA LEU A 308 7.78 29.00 -1.78
C LEU A 308 6.71 28.92 -2.87
N LYS A 309 7.09 28.50 -4.09
CA LYS A 309 6.14 28.20 -5.19
C LYS A 309 5.19 27.09 -4.81
N SER A 310 5.71 26.02 -4.20
CA SER A 310 4.91 24.89 -3.74
C SER A 310 3.88 25.29 -2.67
N ALA A 311 4.27 26.10 -1.68
CA ALA A 311 3.37 26.57 -0.62
C ALA A 311 2.25 27.47 -1.17
N LYS A 312 2.55 28.34 -2.12
CA LYS A 312 1.57 29.22 -2.79
C LYS A 312 0.57 28.43 -3.62
N LEU A 313 1.06 27.45 -4.38
CA LEU A 313 0.20 26.55 -5.14
C LEU A 313 -0.77 25.77 -4.24
N ILE A 314 -0.30 25.32 -3.07
CA ILE A 314 -1.14 24.65 -2.08
C ILE A 314 -2.29 25.55 -1.61
N ARG A 315 -2.03 26.84 -1.33
CA ARG A 315 -3.08 27.79 -0.94
C ARG A 315 -4.13 28.02 -2.03
N LEU A 316 -3.70 28.13 -3.28
CA LEU A 316 -4.62 28.22 -4.42
C LEU A 316 -5.47 26.95 -4.56
N ILE A 317 -4.87 25.78 -4.43
CA ILE A 317 -5.58 24.49 -4.46
C ILE A 317 -6.56 24.38 -3.28
N GLN A 318 -6.17 24.83 -2.08
CA GLN A 318 -7.04 24.88 -0.92
C GLN A 318 -8.25 25.78 -1.19
N CYS A 319 -8.01 27.01 -1.67
CA CYS A 319 -9.07 27.95 -2.01
C CYS A 319 -9.99 27.41 -3.10
N ALA A 320 -9.42 26.84 -4.17
CA ALA A 320 -10.17 26.22 -5.27
C ALA A 320 -10.98 24.97 -4.84
N THR A 321 -10.66 24.39 -3.68
CA THR A 321 -11.38 23.24 -3.14
C THR A 321 -12.42 23.70 -2.12
N ASN A 322 -12.00 24.49 -1.13
CA ASN A 322 -12.83 24.99 -0.05
C ASN A 322 -12.11 26.17 0.63
N PRO A 323 -12.56 27.41 0.50
CA PRO A 323 -11.92 28.58 1.12
C PRO A 323 -11.74 28.48 2.64
N ASN A 324 -12.59 27.71 3.34
CA ASN A 324 -12.47 27.50 4.78
C ASN A 324 -11.12 26.84 5.19
N LEU A 325 -10.46 26.13 4.30
CA LEU A 325 -9.13 25.56 4.53
C LEU A 325 -8.05 26.62 4.76
N LEU A 326 -8.28 27.83 4.31
CA LEU A 326 -7.38 28.97 4.50
C LEU A 326 -7.37 29.50 5.94
N ASN A 327 -8.39 29.19 6.74
CA ASN A 327 -8.48 29.56 8.16
C ASN A 327 -7.46 28.84 9.05
N LYS A 328 -6.88 27.75 8.58
CA LYS A 328 -5.90 26.98 9.35
C LYS A 328 -4.46 27.35 8.94
N PRO A 329 -3.55 27.41 9.92
CA PRO A 329 -2.13 27.57 9.61
C PRO A 329 -1.65 26.46 8.66
N LEU A 330 -0.67 26.79 7.83
CA LEU A 330 0.04 25.80 7.01
C LEU A 330 0.94 24.87 7.86
N ASP A 331 0.93 25.03 9.18
CA ASP A 331 1.96 24.53 10.09
C ASP A 331 2.12 23.01 10.09
N ASP A 332 1.04 22.25 9.89
CA ASP A 332 1.12 20.79 9.89
C ASP A 332 1.84 20.22 8.63
N TYR A 333 1.83 20.94 7.52
CA TYR A 333 2.48 20.52 6.28
C TYR A 333 3.82 21.21 6.04
N LEU A 334 3.99 22.43 6.55
CA LEU A 334 5.18 23.27 6.36
C LEU A 334 6.22 23.07 7.46
N SER A 335 5.85 22.55 8.63
CA SER A 335 6.81 22.15 9.67
C SER A 335 7.75 21.04 9.20
N GLU A 336 7.26 20.14 8.34
CA GLU A 336 8.09 19.13 7.68
C GLU A 336 9.05 19.73 6.62
N ILE A 337 8.75 20.93 6.09
CA ILE A 337 9.51 21.56 5.00
C ILE A 337 10.37 22.75 5.49
N GLY A 338 10.24 23.15 6.76
CA GLY A 338 11.08 24.21 7.38
C GLY A 338 10.79 25.62 6.87
N ILE A 339 9.56 25.93 6.44
CA ILE A 339 9.15 27.27 6.01
C ILE A 339 8.32 27.94 7.11
N SER A 340 8.78 29.09 7.60
CA SER A 340 8.04 29.90 8.57
C SER A 340 6.81 30.58 7.95
N SER A 341 5.81 30.82 8.77
CA SER A 341 4.43 31.24 8.53
C SER A 341 4.19 32.60 7.86
N SER A 342 5.12 33.14 7.08
CA SER A 342 5.00 34.49 6.47
C SER A 342 4.02 34.58 5.27
N LEU A 343 3.27 33.54 4.97
CA LEU A 343 2.23 33.51 3.92
C LEU A 343 0.82 33.83 4.49
N GLY A 344 0.75 34.65 5.52
CA GLY A 344 -0.50 35.12 6.07
C GLY A 344 -1.30 35.95 5.06
N ILE A 345 -2.63 35.81 5.11
CA ILE A 345 -3.55 36.75 4.46
C ILE A 345 -3.67 37.95 5.39
N ASP A 346 -3.08 39.09 5.00
CA ASP A 346 -3.02 40.29 5.85
C ASP A 346 -4.22 41.24 5.65
N ASP A 347 -5.04 40.97 4.63
CA ASP A 347 -6.20 41.76 4.30
C ASP A 347 -7.39 41.37 5.21
N ARG A 348 -7.91 42.37 5.93
CA ARG A 348 -9.01 42.20 6.90
C ARG A 348 -10.30 41.77 6.23
N GLU A 349 -10.62 42.32 5.07
CA GLU A 349 -11.87 42.02 4.36
C GLU A 349 -11.84 40.58 3.84
N ILE A 350 -10.76 40.19 3.21
CA ILE A 350 -10.56 38.80 2.74
C ILE A 350 -10.61 37.82 3.92
N MET A 351 -9.94 38.14 5.04
CA MET A 351 -10.00 37.29 6.24
C MET A 351 -11.42 37.18 6.82
N GLN A 352 -12.22 38.22 6.76
CA GLN A 352 -13.63 38.17 7.17
C GLN A 352 -14.45 37.34 6.20
N MET A 353 -14.23 37.46 4.90
CA MET A 353 -14.87 36.63 3.87
C MET A 353 -14.54 35.13 4.06
N ILE A 354 -13.28 34.79 4.32
CA ILE A 354 -12.87 33.41 4.58
C ILE A 354 -13.55 32.86 5.85
N LYS A 355 -13.56 33.65 6.95
CA LYS A 355 -14.19 33.22 8.20
C LYS A 355 -15.72 33.11 8.10
N GLY A 356 -16.33 33.94 7.26
CA GLY A 356 -17.77 33.96 7.03
C GLY A 356 -18.26 33.06 5.89
N TYR A 357 -17.35 32.43 5.18
CA TYR A 357 -17.62 31.76 3.89
C TYR A 357 -18.86 30.86 3.91
N TYR A 358 -18.96 29.92 4.85
CA TYR A 358 -20.11 29.01 4.95
C TYR A 358 -21.45 29.65 5.30
N LYS A 359 -21.46 30.90 5.70
CA LYS A 359 -22.72 31.67 5.92
C LYS A 359 -23.26 32.23 4.61
N GLU A 360 -22.38 32.45 3.65
CA GLU A 360 -22.67 33.08 2.38
C GLU A 360 -22.76 32.12 1.21
N GLU A 361 -21.88 31.09 1.23
CA GLU A 361 -21.72 30.23 0.09
C GLU A 361 -21.23 28.80 0.49
N ILE A 362 -21.60 27.83 -0.32
CA ILE A 362 -21.12 26.44 -0.22
C ILE A 362 -20.10 26.22 -1.32
N PRO A 363 -18.96 25.51 -1.08
CA PRO A 363 -18.00 25.21 -2.12
C PRO A 363 -18.65 24.55 -3.33
N ALA A 364 -18.45 25.13 -4.51
CA ALA A 364 -19.09 24.65 -5.73
C ALA A 364 -18.79 23.18 -6.02
N LYS A 365 -17.59 22.71 -5.68
CA LYS A 365 -17.20 21.30 -5.76
C LYS A 365 -18.07 20.39 -4.88
N TYR A 366 -18.52 20.85 -3.71
CA TYR A 366 -19.38 20.04 -2.83
C TYR A 366 -20.74 19.78 -3.45
N ILE A 367 -21.32 20.82 -4.06
CA ILE A 367 -22.62 20.74 -4.75
C ILE A 367 -22.51 19.71 -5.87
N GLU A 368 -21.45 19.81 -6.66
CA GLU A 368 -21.23 18.93 -7.80
C GLU A 368 -20.96 17.47 -7.37
N ILE A 369 -20.16 17.28 -6.31
CA ILE A 369 -19.90 15.94 -5.75
C ILE A 369 -21.20 15.30 -5.26
N ALA A 370 -22.03 16.04 -4.53
CA ALA A 370 -23.31 15.52 -4.04
C ALA A 370 -24.25 15.13 -5.18
N GLN A 371 -24.32 15.94 -6.24
CA GLN A 371 -25.13 15.64 -7.43
C GLN A 371 -24.62 14.41 -8.17
N LEU A 372 -23.29 14.29 -8.34
CA LEU A 372 -22.67 13.13 -8.97
C LEU A 372 -22.95 11.84 -8.17
N ILE A 373 -22.80 11.89 -6.85
CA ILE A 373 -23.10 10.76 -5.97
C ILE A 373 -24.58 10.35 -6.09
N LYS A 374 -25.50 11.30 -6.01
CA LYS A 374 -26.94 11.04 -6.19
C LYS A 374 -27.23 10.37 -7.53
N ASN A 375 -26.61 10.83 -8.60
CA ASN A 375 -26.75 10.25 -9.94
C ASN A 375 -26.23 8.82 -10.03
N ILE A 376 -25.08 8.53 -9.39
CA ILE A 376 -24.50 7.17 -9.37
C ILE A 376 -25.40 6.22 -8.57
N ILE A 377 -25.80 6.62 -7.36
CA ILE A 377 -26.66 5.81 -6.49
C ILE A 377 -28.04 5.58 -7.14
N SER A 378 -28.64 6.59 -7.78
CA SER A 378 -29.93 6.42 -8.44
C SER A 378 -29.88 5.46 -9.63
N ARG A 379 -28.76 5.40 -10.36
CA ARG A 379 -28.58 4.50 -11.50
C ARG A 379 -28.23 3.06 -11.12
N LYS A 380 -27.45 2.88 -10.05
CA LYS A 380 -26.90 1.58 -9.61
C LYS A 380 -27.66 0.98 -8.45
N GLY A 381 -28.56 1.73 -7.82
CA GLY A 381 -29.26 1.29 -6.61
C GLY A 381 -28.33 0.98 -5.45
N PRO A 382 -28.64 -0.04 -4.63
CA PRO A 382 -27.82 -0.42 -3.47
C PRO A 382 -26.38 -0.82 -3.80
N ASP A 383 -26.10 -1.19 -5.06
CA ASP A 383 -24.76 -1.58 -5.52
C ASP A 383 -23.92 -0.37 -6.01
N GLY A 384 -24.52 0.84 -6.03
CA GLY A 384 -23.85 2.09 -6.35
C GLY A 384 -22.95 2.57 -5.22
N LYS A 385 -21.66 2.22 -5.26
CA LYS A 385 -20.66 2.59 -4.25
C LYS A 385 -19.72 3.66 -4.79
N VAL A 386 -19.40 4.65 -3.95
CA VAL A 386 -18.58 5.79 -4.31
C VAL A 386 -17.47 6.00 -3.30
N VAL A 387 -16.23 6.12 -3.78
CA VAL A 387 -15.09 6.56 -2.97
C VAL A 387 -14.69 7.97 -3.43
N VAL A 388 -14.74 8.93 -2.52
CA VAL A 388 -14.31 10.31 -2.75
C VAL A 388 -12.92 10.49 -2.15
N TRP A 389 -11.92 10.76 -2.98
CA TRP A 389 -10.56 11.01 -2.52
C TRP A 389 -10.38 12.48 -2.15
N ALA A 390 -9.91 12.74 -0.94
CA ALA A 390 -9.62 14.09 -0.46
C ALA A 390 -8.30 14.12 0.33
N ILE A 391 -7.44 15.09 0.00
CA ILE A 391 -6.09 15.21 0.59
C ILE A 391 -6.17 15.85 2.00
N HIS A 392 -6.99 16.89 2.17
CA HIS A 392 -7.07 17.64 3.42
C HIS A 392 -8.11 17.05 4.38
N ILE A 393 -7.68 16.61 5.55
CA ILE A 393 -8.56 15.97 6.56
C ILE A 393 -9.72 16.88 6.96
N CYS A 394 -9.46 18.19 7.17
CA CYS A 394 -10.51 19.13 7.49
C CYS A 394 -11.57 19.25 6.40
N ASN A 395 -11.13 19.20 5.13
CA ASN A 395 -12.03 19.18 3.98
C ASN A 395 -12.91 17.91 3.94
N MET A 396 -12.37 16.78 4.41
CA MET A 396 -13.14 15.54 4.51
C MET A 396 -14.29 15.66 5.49
N HIS A 397 -14.04 16.24 6.67
CA HIS A 397 -15.08 16.49 7.68
C HIS A 397 -16.14 17.49 7.18
N ASP A 398 -15.71 18.60 6.59
CA ASP A 398 -16.62 19.61 6.05
C ASP A 398 -17.50 19.03 4.93
N LEU A 399 -16.89 18.23 4.02
CA LEU A 399 -17.62 17.54 2.96
C LEU A 399 -18.59 16.49 3.52
N GLN A 400 -18.22 15.74 4.54
CA GLN A 400 -19.11 14.77 5.19
C GLN A 400 -20.34 15.47 5.79
N CYS A 401 -20.13 16.56 6.55
CA CYS A 401 -21.22 17.33 7.10
C CYS A 401 -22.18 17.83 6.00
N TYR A 402 -21.63 18.31 4.88
CA TYR A 402 -22.44 18.73 3.75
C TYR A 402 -23.22 17.56 3.12
N LEU A 403 -22.56 16.42 2.85
CA LEU A 403 -23.22 15.26 2.28
C LEU A 403 -24.34 14.73 3.18
N HIS A 404 -24.13 14.70 4.51
CA HIS A 404 -25.16 14.32 5.47
C HIS A 404 -26.35 15.29 5.43
N SER A 405 -26.12 16.59 5.31
CA SER A 405 -27.20 17.59 5.14
C SER A 405 -28.00 17.39 3.84
N GLN A 406 -27.39 16.74 2.84
CA GLN A 406 -28.02 16.38 1.56
C GLN A 406 -28.69 15.00 1.58
N GLY A 407 -28.74 14.32 2.75
CA GLY A 407 -29.29 12.97 2.90
C GLY A 407 -28.40 11.87 2.32
N ILE A 408 -27.08 12.12 2.19
CA ILE A 408 -26.11 11.16 1.69
C ILE A 408 -25.25 10.67 2.86
N PRO A 409 -25.53 9.51 3.45
CA PRO A 409 -24.70 8.94 4.51
C PRO A 409 -23.33 8.56 3.97
N SER A 410 -22.28 8.96 4.69
CA SER A 410 -20.89 8.75 4.28
C SER A 410 -19.98 8.54 5.49
N GLU A 411 -18.92 7.74 5.31
CA GLU A 411 -17.92 7.49 6.33
C GLU A 411 -16.55 8.03 5.93
N LEU A 412 -15.76 8.40 6.95
CA LEU A 412 -14.42 8.93 6.77
C LEU A 412 -13.36 7.84 6.94
N LEU A 413 -12.38 7.80 6.04
CA LEU A 413 -11.27 6.87 6.11
C LEU A 413 -9.94 7.65 6.01
N TYR A 414 -9.29 7.89 7.17
CA TYR A 414 -8.05 8.67 7.26
C TYR A 414 -7.16 8.19 8.42
N GLY A 415 -5.98 8.81 8.59
CA GLY A 415 -4.93 8.35 9.50
C GLY A 415 -5.33 8.17 10.97
N ALA A 416 -6.24 9.02 11.50
CA ALA A 416 -6.68 8.94 12.89
C ALA A 416 -7.79 7.90 13.15
N VAL A 417 -8.41 7.33 12.11
CA VAL A 417 -9.36 6.22 12.30
C VAL A 417 -8.56 5.00 12.74
N PRO A 418 -8.85 4.40 13.91
CA PRO A 418 -8.10 3.28 14.44
C PRO A 418 -8.21 2.05 13.54
N ASN A 419 -7.16 1.25 13.50
CA ASN A 419 -7.25 -0.11 13.00
C ASN A 419 -7.98 -0.96 14.06
N GLU A 420 -8.43 -2.15 13.70
CA GLU A 420 -8.98 -3.08 14.68
C GLU A 420 -7.89 -3.40 15.71
N GLU A 421 -8.07 -2.94 16.94
CA GLU A 421 -7.31 -3.39 18.11
C GLU A 421 -8.12 -4.45 18.82
N ASP A 422 -7.42 -5.43 19.41
CA ASP A 422 -8.02 -6.60 20.09
C ASP A 422 -9.19 -6.25 21.02
N ASP A 423 -10.31 -6.89 20.77
CA ASP A 423 -11.34 -7.45 21.66
C ASP A 423 -11.95 -6.63 22.82
N THR A 424 -12.01 -5.32 22.88
CA THR A 424 -12.61 -4.71 24.07
C THR A 424 -13.76 -3.72 23.89
N ASP A 425 -14.05 -3.24 22.67
CA ASP A 425 -15.17 -2.31 22.53
C ASP A 425 -15.84 -2.39 21.14
N ASP A 426 -16.99 -3.07 21.08
CA ASP A 426 -17.82 -3.19 19.87
C ASP A 426 -18.31 -1.84 19.33
N ASN A 427 -18.14 -0.76 20.10
CA ASN A 427 -18.59 0.61 19.76
C ASN A 427 -17.56 1.42 18.98
N ILE A 428 -16.30 0.99 18.92
CA ILE A 428 -15.26 1.73 18.18
C ILE A 428 -15.41 1.47 16.69
N ILE A 429 -15.55 2.55 15.91
CA ILE A 429 -15.56 2.49 14.45
C ILE A 429 -14.12 2.38 13.97
N THR A 430 -13.73 1.22 13.46
CA THR A 430 -12.39 0.94 12.93
C THR A 430 -12.36 1.00 11.40
N ARG A 431 -11.16 1.15 10.81
CA ARG A 431 -11.00 1.16 9.35
C ARG A 431 -11.52 -0.14 8.73
N GLU A 432 -11.21 -1.28 9.32
CA GLU A 432 -11.65 -2.58 8.83
C GLU A 432 -13.17 -2.70 8.87
N LYS A 433 -13.81 -2.20 9.93
CA LYS A 433 -15.27 -2.19 10.07
C LYS A 433 -15.92 -1.30 8.99
N ILE A 434 -15.39 -0.10 8.76
CA ILE A 434 -15.86 0.80 7.69
C ILE A 434 -15.75 0.11 6.32
N ILE A 435 -14.59 -0.43 6.00
CA ILE A 435 -14.35 -1.10 4.71
C ILE A 435 -15.27 -2.32 4.55
N ARG A 436 -15.40 -3.13 5.59
CA ARG A 436 -16.27 -4.32 5.57
C ARG A 436 -17.73 -3.94 5.36
N GLN A 437 -18.21 -2.92 6.08
CA GLN A 437 -19.59 -2.42 5.91
C GLN A 437 -19.80 -1.88 4.51
N PHE A 438 -18.86 -1.10 3.99
CA PHE A 438 -18.92 -0.57 2.63
C PHE A 438 -18.92 -1.69 1.58
N LEU A 439 -18.13 -2.74 1.72
CA LEU A 439 -18.04 -3.82 0.73
C LEU A 439 -19.25 -4.75 0.78
N PHE A 440 -19.73 -5.12 1.96
CA PHE A 440 -20.64 -6.25 2.12
C PHE A 440 -22.03 -5.87 2.66
N CYS A 441 -22.21 -4.73 3.33
CA CYS A 441 -23.49 -4.30 3.84
C CYS A 441 -24.21 -3.36 2.88
N LYS A 442 -25.36 -3.79 2.35
CA LYS A 442 -26.15 -3.00 1.38
C LYS A 442 -26.87 -1.79 1.98
N LEU A 443 -26.93 -1.66 3.30
CA LEU A 443 -27.79 -0.69 4.00
C LEU A 443 -27.03 0.34 4.86
N ALA A 444 -25.71 0.21 5.06
CA ALA A 444 -25.03 1.09 6.00
C ALA A 444 -24.64 2.44 5.38
N HIS A 445 -23.80 2.43 4.38
CA HIS A 445 -23.37 3.62 3.64
C HIS A 445 -22.80 3.22 2.28
N ASN A 446 -23.09 4.02 1.28
CA ASN A 446 -22.60 3.80 -0.08
C ASN A 446 -21.46 4.75 -0.45
N VAL A 447 -21.03 5.62 0.47
CA VAL A 447 -20.01 6.63 0.23
C VAL A 447 -18.94 6.56 1.30
N ILE A 448 -17.68 6.48 0.86
CA ILE A 448 -16.50 6.69 1.71
C ILE A 448 -15.77 7.93 1.22
N ILE A 449 -15.40 8.83 2.13
CA ILE A 449 -14.45 9.91 1.88
C ILE A 449 -13.10 9.46 2.44
N ALA A 450 -12.13 9.26 1.57
CA ALA A 450 -10.86 8.64 1.92
C ALA A 450 -9.66 9.57 1.69
N ASN A 451 -8.68 9.47 2.59
CA ASN A 451 -7.39 10.12 2.39
C ASN A 451 -6.41 9.15 1.71
N PRO A 452 -5.81 9.52 0.55
CA PRO A 452 -4.90 8.62 -0.19
C PRO A 452 -3.71 8.12 0.63
N PHE A 453 -3.22 8.93 1.57
CA PHE A 453 -2.07 8.58 2.40
C PHE A 453 -2.39 7.61 3.54
N ALA A 454 -3.67 7.41 3.85
CA ALA A 454 -4.10 6.52 4.92
C ALA A 454 -4.51 5.12 4.45
N VAL A 455 -4.70 4.95 3.15
CA VAL A 455 -5.25 3.73 2.52
C VAL A 455 -4.19 3.00 1.69
N GLY A 456 -3.02 3.63 1.49
CA GLY A 456 -1.89 3.10 0.70
C GLY A 456 -0.88 2.29 1.50
#